data_54845185461ba6fe93e8f60ee2ab7887
#
_entry.id   54845185461ba6fe93e8f60ee2ab7887
#
_cell.length_a   1.000
_cell.length_b   1.000
_cell.length_c   1.000
_cell.angle_alpha   90.00
_cell.angle_beta   90.00
_cell.angle_gamma   90.00
#
_symmetry.space_group_name_H-M   'P 1'
#
loop_
_entity.id
_entity.type
_entity.pdbx_description
1 polymer ?
#
loop_
_entity_poly.entity_id
_entity_poly.type
_entity_poly.pdbx_seq_one_letter_code
_entity_poly.pdbx_strand_id
1 'polypeptide(L)'
;MITQEAKIYYIGTATALIEIGGLRLLTDPAFDPAGMLYTTPAYTLHKLTPPKVMAEQIGHIDHVLLSHDHHLDNLDHAGMQLLNAVDSVITTTAGAERLNNQSPRPGDTPAPAGIHAVGLANWATIEIPTKDGRILTITGTPCRHGPAGGDRGPVTGFVLNFKEETKDGIYITGDTVWYEGVEEVGRRFDIGLVLLFIGAARLAIVGPDHLTMTVEESIKVARLFGHAVITPLHFEGWEHFSQGYDEIIREYTAAGLLDRLHWAPPYTPEK
;
A
#
# COMPACT_ATOMS: atom_id res chain seq x y z
N MET A 1 -8.76 8.72 -18.94
CA MET A 1 -8.46 9.00 -17.52
C MET A 1 -7.83 7.77 -16.91
N ILE A 2 -6.80 7.95 -16.12
CA ILE A 2 -6.01 6.86 -15.54
C ILE A 2 -6.85 5.79 -14.82
N THR A 3 -7.88 6.21 -14.08
CA THR A 3 -8.77 5.29 -13.34
C THR A 3 -9.67 4.43 -14.22
N GLN A 4 -9.93 4.82 -15.47
CA GLN A 4 -10.72 4.03 -16.42
C GLN A 4 -9.89 2.95 -17.12
N GLU A 5 -8.58 3.09 -17.14
CA GLU A 5 -7.65 2.20 -17.81
C GLU A 5 -6.95 1.25 -16.84
N ALA A 6 -6.76 1.69 -15.59
CA ALA A 6 -6.09 0.88 -14.59
C ALA A 6 -6.94 -0.33 -14.20
N LYS A 7 -6.32 -1.51 -14.20
CA LYS A 7 -6.91 -2.73 -13.64
C LYS A 7 -6.25 -2.99 -12.29
N ILE A 8 -7.07 -3.11 -11.27
CA ILE A 8 -6.62 -3.36 -9.90
C ILE A 8 -7.04 -4.77 -9.51
N TYR A 9 -6.09 -5.58 -9.04
CA TYR A 9 -6.35 -6.93 -8.56
C TYR A 9 -5.86 -7.09 -7.12
N TYR A 10 -6.70 -7.67 -6.28
CA TYR A 10 -6.35 -8.01 -4.91
C TYR A 10 -5.52 -9.29 -4.84
N ILE A 11 -4.36 -9.22 -4.20
CA ILE A 11 -3.49 -10.37 -3.94
C ILE A 11 -3.65 -10.84 -2.50
N GLY A 12 -3.72 -9.89 -1.56
CA GLY A 12 -3.88 -10.18 -0.13
C GLY A 12 -3.31 -9.08 0.74
N THR A 13 -3.95 -8.81 1.88
CA THR A 13 -3.50 -7.81 2.85
C THR A 13 -3.26 -6.43 2.20
N ALA A 14 -2.01 -5.92 2.20
CA ALA A 14 -1.58 -4.67 1.57
C ALA A 14 -1.19 -4.84 0.09
N THR A 15 -1.16 -6.09 -0.41
CA THR A 15 -0.66 -6.41 -1.75
C THR A 15 -1.77 -6.35 -2.78
N ALA A 16 -1.62 -5.46 -3.75
CA ALA A 16 -2.45 -5.35 -4.94
C ALA A 16 -1.59 -5.22 -6.19
N LEU A 17 -2.04 -5.83 -7.30
CA LEU A 17 -1.45 -5.65 -8.62
C LEU A 17 -2.22 -4.55 -9.36
N ILE A 18 -1.49 -3.59 -9.92
CA ILE A 18 -2.02 -2.49 -10.72
C ILE A 18 -1.46 -2.64 -12.14
N GLU A 19 -2.32 -2.87 -13.12
CA GLU A 19 -1.94 -2.89 -14.53
C GLU A 19 -2.35 -1.58 -15.18
N ILE A 20 -1.40 -0.84 -15.74
CA ILE A 20 -1.62 0.49 -16.32
C ILE A 20 -0.57 0.85 -17.34
N GLY A 21 -1.00 1.35 -18.53
CA GLY A 21 -0.08 1.75 -19.63
C GLY A 21 0.86 0.62 -20.07
N GLY A 22 0.45 -0.64 -19.89
CA GLY A 22 1.26 -1.82 -20.13
C GLY A 22 2.28 -2.14 -19.02
N LEU A 23 2.37 -1.32 -17.96
CA LEU A 23 3.17 -1.60 -16.77
C LEU A 23 2.38 -2.46 -15.77
N ARG A 24 3.11 -3.25 -14.98
CA ARG A 24 2.61 -4.02 -13.84
C ARG A 24 3.30 -3.53 -12.57
N LEU A 25 2.52 -2.86 -11.73
CA LEU A 25 2.97 -2.30 -10.46
C LEU A 25 2.41 -3.15 -9.32
N LEU A 26 3.20 -3.43 -8.30
CA LEU A 26 2.78 -4.22 -7.15
C LEU A 26 2.91 -3.39 -5.87
N THR A 27 1.86 -3.31 -5.05
CA THR A 27 1.95 -2.66 -3.74
C THR A 27 2.42 -3.64 -2.68
N ASP A 28 3.20 -3.19 -1.73
CA ASP A 28 3.55 -3.83 -0.44
C ASP A 28 3.50 -5.36 -0.45
N PRO A 29 4.51 -6.05 -1.04
CA PRO A 29 4.46 -7.48 -1.29
C PRO A 29 4.54 -8.31 -0.01
N ALA A 30 3.47 -9.06 0.30
CA ALA A 30 3.33 -9.94 1.46
C ALA A 30 2.85 -11.34 1.02
N PHE A 31 3.78 -12.22 0.63
CA PHE A 31 3.52 -13.52 -0.01
C PHE A 31 3.76 -14.74 0.88
N ASP A 32 4.18 -14.58 2.13
CA ASP A 32 4.33 -15.72 3.04
C ASP A 32 3.00 -16.45 3.28
N PRO A 33 3.01 -17.76 3.57
CA PRO A 33 1.79 -18.54 3.80
C PRO A 33 1.09 -18.14 5.11
N ALA A 34 -0.15 -18.56 5.26
CA ALA A 34 -0.89 -18.46 6.53
C ALA A 34 -0.19 -19.25 7.65
N GLY A 35 -0.38 -18.82 8.90
CA GLY A 35 0.16 -19.45 10.09
C GLY A 35 1.58 -18.97 10.45
N MET A 36 2.18 -18.09 9.67
CA MET A 36 3.47 -17.50 10.01
C MET A 36 3.38 -16.62 11.25
N LEU A 37 4.37 -16.77 12.13
CA LEU A 37 4.55 -15.96 13.33
C LEU A 37 5.86 -15.19 13.22
N TYR A 38 5.79 -13.87 13.33
CA TYR A 38 6.94 -12.98 13.26
C TYR A 38 7.16 -12.35 14.63
N THR A 39 8.12 -12.91 15.36
CA THR A 39 8.37 -12.50 16.74
C THR A 39 9.52 -11.52 16.83
N THR A 40 9.26 -10.38 17.43
CA THR A 40 10.24 -9.38 17.81
C THR A 40 10.32 -9.31 19.35
N PRO A 41 11.31 -8.63 19.94
CA PRO A 41 11.34 -8.42 21.38
C PRO A 41 10.11 -7.68 21.95
N ALA A 42 9.36 -6.96 21.10
CA ALA A 42 8.27 -6.09 21.52
C ALA A 42 6.87 -6.66 21.24
N TYR A 43 6.72 -7.45 20.18
CA TYR A 43 5.42 -8.01 19.75
C TYR A 43 5.61 -9.22 18.84
N THR A 44 4.53 -9.95 18.63
CA THR A 44 4.43 -11.00 17.58
C THR A 44 3.32 -10.63 16.63
N LEU A 45 3.57 -10.72 15.32
CA LEU A 45 2.54 -10.65 14.29
C LEU A 45 2.19 -12.07 13.85
N HIS A 46 0.91 -12.32 13.65
CA HIS A 46 0.40 -13.60 13.18
C HIS A 46 -0.33 -13.40 11.84
N LYS A 47 0.16 -14.04 10.79
CA LYS A 47 -0.47 -14.04 9.46
C LYS A 47 -1.56 -15.10 9.40
N LEU A 48 -2.80 -14.69 9.21
CA LEU A 48 -3.98 -15.57 9.28
C LEU A 48 -4.36 -16.17 7.92
N THR A 49 -4.14 -15.43 6.83
CA THR A 49 -4.54 -15.88 5.48
C THR A 49 -3.36 -15.89 4.51
N PRO A 50 -3.32 -16.85 3.57
CA PRO A 50 -2.32 -16.82 2.50
C PRO A 50 -2.68 -15.75 1.45
N PRO A 51 -1.74 -15.36 0.58
CA PRO A 51 -2.06 -14.56 -0.59
C PRO A 51 -2.96 -15.36 -1.56
N LYS A 52 -3.69 -14.68 -2.44
CA LYS A 52 -4.58 -15.32 -3.44
C LYS A 52 -3.78 -16.05 -4.52
N VAL A 53 -2.53 -15.65 -4.75
CA VAL A 53 -1.56 -16.31 -5.63
C VAL A 53 -0.18 -16.23 -4.98
N MET A 54 0.68 -17.20 -5.27
CA MET A 54 2.07 -17.19 -4.78
C MET A 54 2.93 -16.24 -5.63
N ALA A 55 4.05 -15.80 -5.10
CA ALA A 55 4.96 -14.85 -5.78
C ALA A 55 5.40 -15.37 -7.18
N GLU A 56 5.64 -16.68 -7.31
CA GLU A 56 6.07 -17.30 -8.56
C GLU A 56 4.97 -17.31 -9.63
N GLN A 57 3.71 -17.17 -9.24
CA GLN A 57 2.56 -17.21 -10.12
C GLN A 57 2.11 -15.82 -10.60
N ILE A 58 2.63 -14.75 -9.98
CA ILE A 58 2.20 -13.39 -10.33
C ILE A 58 2.77 -12.92 -11.68
N GLY A 59 3.84 -13.59 -12.17
CA GLY A 59 4.54 -13.22 -13.39
C GLY A 59 5.47 -12.01 -13.21
N HIS A 60 5.92 -11.42 -14.30
CA HIS A 60 6.82 -10.25 -14.26
C HIS A 60 6.13 -9.03 -13.63
N ILE A 61 6.83 -8.35 -12.76
CA ILE A 61 6.46 -7.06 -12.15
C ILE A 61 7.49 -6.03 -12.58
N ASP A 62 7.04 -4.93 -13.18
CA ASP A 62 7.94 -3.86 -13.59
C ASP A 62 8.43 -3.09 -12.34
N HIS A 63 7.52 -2.64 -11.47
CA HIS A 63 7.91 -1.87 -10.28
C HIS A 63 7.11 -2.26 -9.05
N VAL A 64 7.76 -2.19 -7.89
CA VAL A 64 7.08 -2.30 -6.59
C VAL A 64 6.91 -0.91 -5.98
N LEU A 65 5.70 -0.60 -5.55
CA LEU A 65 5.36 0.58 -4.74
C LEU A 65 5.32 0.13 -3.29
N LEU A 66 6.44 0.26 -2.60
CA LEU A 66 6.60 -0.19 -1.22
C LEU A 66 6.40 0.98 -0.27
N SER A 67 5.32 0.99 0.48
CA SER A 67 5.03 2.08 1.41
C SER A 67 6.12 2.22 2.48
N HIS A 68 6.64 1.12 2.97
CA HIS A 68 7.79 1.04 3.88
C HIS A 68 8.34 -0.39 3.95
N ASP A 69 9.61 -0.51 4.31
CA ASP A 69 10.35 -1.79 4.30
C ASP A 69 10.49 -2.45 5.66
N HIS A 70 10.12 -1.76 6.77
CA HIS A 70 10.50 -2.17 8.12
C HIS A 70 9.41 -2.93 8.89
N HIS A 71 8.21 -3.14 8.31
CA HIS A 71 7.16 -3.96 8.89
C HIS A 71 6.85 -5.19 8.00
N LEU A 72 6.58 -6.32 8.67
CA LEU A 72 6.44 -7.62 8.00
C LEU A 72 5.05 -7.86 7.42
N ASP A 73 4.06 -7.07 7.80
CA ASP A 73 2.72 -7.08 7.23
C ASP A 73 2.61 -6.34 5.89
N ASN A 74 3.59 -5.47 5.59
CA ASN A 74 3.74 -4.77 4.30
C ASN A 74 4.83 -5.39 3.41
N LEU A 75 5.87 -5.96 4.02
CA LEU A 75 6.96 -6.63 3.30
C LEU A 75 7.41 -7.86 4.08
N ASP A 76 6.82 -9.03 3.82
CA ASP A 76 7.21 -10.27 4.45
C ASP A 76 8.47 -10.90 3.80
N HIS A 77 8.85 -12.11 4.23
CA HIS A 77 10.09 -12.73 3.75
C HIS A 77 10.01 -13.09 2.27
N ALA A 78 8.90 -13.67 1.80
CA ALA A 78 8.71 -14.01 0.40
C ALA A 78 8.60 -12.74 -0.47
N GLY A 79 7.93 -11.70 0.04
CA GLY A 79 7.88 -10.38 -0.59
C GLY A 79 9.26 -9.75 -0.74
N MET A 80 10.10 -9.84 0.30
CA MET A 80 11.49 -9.37 0.25
C MET A 80 12.31 -10.11 -0.84
N GLN A 81 12.12 -11.42 -1.01
CA GLN A 81 12.81 -12.18 -2.06
C GLN A 81 12.37 -11.78 -3.47
N LEU A 82 11.11 -11.38 -3.65
CA LEU A 82 10.59 -10.92 -4.94
C LEU A 82 11.25 -9.60 -5.39
N LEU A 83 11.70 -8.76 -4.47
CA LEU A 83 12.24 -7.42 -4.81
C LEU A 83 13.49 -7.45 -5.69
N ASN A 84 14.24 -8.53 -5.75
CA ASN A 84 15.40 -8.63 -6.63
C ASN A 84 15.06 -9.05 -8.07
N ALA A 85 13.79 -9.40 -8.32
CA ALA A 85 13.29 -9.83 -9.64
C ALA A 85 12.47 -8.75 -10.36
N VAL A 86 12.38 -7.52 -9.78
CA VAL A 86 11.65 -6.40 -10.35
C VAL A 86 12.61 -5.34 -10.89
N ASP A 87 12.15 -4.49 -11.82
CA ASP A 87 13.00 -3.47 -12.41
C ASP A 87 13.41 -2.40 -11.39
N SER A 88 12.48 -1.99 -10.52
CA SER A 88 12.79 -1.13 -9.37
C SER A 88 11.76 -1.20 -8.25
N VAL A 89 12.20 -0.80 -7.05
CA VAL A 89 11.37 -0.63 -5.86
C VAL A 89 11.30 0.85 -5.53
N ILE A 90 10.11 1.44 -5.54
CA ILE A 90 9.88 2.84 -5.20
C ILE A 90 9.36 2.87 -3.76
N THR A 91 10.08 3.53 -2.87
CA THR A 91 9.81 3.49 -1.43
C THR A 91 10.27 4.78 -0.73
N THR A 92 10.24 4.80 0.60
CA THR A 92 10.79 5.92 1.39
C THR A 92 12.30 6.07 1.14
N THR A 93 12.84 7.28 1.33
CA THR A 93 14.29 7.51 1.20
C THR A 93 15.09 6.59 2.10
N ALA A 94 14.65 6.40 3.36
CA ALA A 94 15.32 5.52 4.31
C ALA A 94 15.21 4.03 3.94
N GLY A 95 14.05 3.61 3.38
CA GLY A 95 13.84 2.25 2.87
C GLY A 95 14.75 1.95 1.69
N ALA A 96 14.83 2.87 0.73
CA ALA A 96 15.71 2.72 -0.42
C ALA A 96 17.18 2.61 -0.01
N GLU A 97 17.62 3.41 0.97
CA GLU A 97 18.97 3.32 1.50
C GLU A 97 19.25 1.94 2.12
N ARG A 98 18.33 1.41 2.94
CA ARG A 98 18.48 0.06 3.54
C ARG A 98 18.53 -1.04 2.47
N LEU A 99 17.59 -1.03 1.53
CA LEU A 99 17.51 -2.05 0.48
C LEU A 99 18.75 -2.05 -0.42
N ASN A 100 19.20 -0.89 -0.89
CA ASN A 100 20.37 -0.76 -1.75
C ASN A 100 21.67 -1.17 -1.03
N ASN A 101 21.79 -0.91 0.28
CA ASN A 101 22.95 -1.28 1.09
C ASN A 101 22.83 -2.67 1.71
N GLN A 102 21.77 -3.43 1.41
CA GLN A 102 21.51 -4.76 2.01
C GLN A 102 21.52 -4.72 3.55
N SER A 103 21.11 -3.60 4.13
CA SER A 103 21.04 -3.43 5.57
C SER A 103 19.88 -4.25 6.14
N PRO A 104 20.07 -5.06 7.17
CA PRO A 104 18.98 -5.82 7.76
C PRO A 104 17.96 -4.90 8.43
N ARG A 105 16.70 -5.30 8.39
CA ARG A 105 15.67 -4.76 9.27
C ARG A 105 15.96 -5.19 10.72
N PRO A 106 15.52 -4.44 11.73
CA PRO A 106 15.63 -4.89 13.11
C PRO A 106 15.02 -6.29 13.32
N GLY A 107 15.85 -7.28 13.68
CA GLY A 107 15.41 -8.65 13.91
C GLY A 107 15.25 -9.53 12.67
N ASP A 108 15.72 -9.09 11.50
CA ASP A 108 15.59 -9.82 10.24
C ASP A 108 16.93 -10.04 9.53
N THR A 109 16.91 -10.83 8.47
CA THR A 109 18.05 -11.07 7.58
C THR A 109 18.28 -9.86 6.65
N PRO A 110 19.51 -9.67 6.13
CA PRO A 110 19.77 -8.66 5.11
C PRO A 110 18.90 -8.86 3.86
N ALA A 111 18.59 -7.75 3.20
CA ALA A 111 17.91 -7.78 1.91
C ALA A 111 18.77 -8.54 0.87
N PRO A 112 18.15 -9.22 -0.11
CA PRO A 112 18.88 -9.84 -1.22
C PRO A 112 19.74 -8.82 -1.97
N ALA A 113 20.85 -9.29 -2.55
CA ALA A 113 21.65 -8.45 -3.45
C ALA A 113 20.90 -8.19 -4.76
N GLY A 114 21.17 -7.04 -5.38
CA GLY A 114 20.66 -6.71 -6.70
C GLY A 114 19.33 -5.94 -6.70
N ILE A 115 18.78 -5.62 -5.54
CA ILE A 115 17.61 -4.73 -5.46
C ILE A 115 18.01 -3.32 -5.93
N HIS A 116 17.20 -2.77 -6.85
CA HIS A 116 17.29 -1.38 -7.28
C HIS A 116 16.17 -0.57 -6.64
N ALA A 117 16.45 0.09 -5.52
CA ALA A 117 15.46 0.89 -4.80
C ALA A 117 15.65 2.38 -5.04
N VAL A 118 14.55 3.08 -5.31
CA VAL A 118 14.46 4.53 -5.52
C VAL A 118 13.73 5.15 -4.34
N GLY A 119 14.42 6.02 -3.62
CA GLY A 119 13.84 6.77 -2.50
C GLY A 119 13.00 7.94 -2.98
N LEU A 120 11.76 8.03 -2.49
CA LEU A 120 10.83 9.08 -2.84
C LEU A 120 10.47 9.90 -1.60
N ALA A 121 10.94 11.14 -1.57
CA ALA A 121 10.58 12.07 -0.51
C ALA A 121 9.12 12.56 -0.68
N ASN A 122 8.53 13.08 0.41
CA ASN A 122 7.21 13.69 0.33
C ASN A 122 7.16 14.77 -0.75
N TRP A 123 6.16 14.68 -1.61
CA TRP A 123 5.89 15.58 -2.75
C TRP A 123 6.93 15.53 -3.88
N ALA A 124 7.96 14.69 -3.77
CA ALA A 124 8.83 14.41 -4.89
C ALA A 124 8.11 13.50 -5.90
N THR A 125 8.41 13.70 -7.18
CA THR A 125 7.80 12.94 -8.30
C THR A 125 8.89 12.30 -9.14
N ILE A 126 8.67 11.06 -9.52
CA ILE A 126 9.46 10.37 -10.55
C ILE A 126 8.59 10.13 -11.78
N GLU A 127 9.23 10.00 -12.92
CA GLU A 127 8.60 9.75 -14.21
C GLU A 127 9.02 8.38 -14.73
N ILE A 128 8.05 7.57 -15.14
CA ILE A 128 8.27 6.22 -15.67
C ILE A 128 7.65 6.15 -17.07
N PRO A 129 8.44 5.86 -18.12
CA PRO A 129 7.90 5.58 -19.44
C PRO A 129 7.01 4.34 -19.41
N THR A 130 5.79 4.46 -19.91
CA THR A 130 4.87 3.34 -20.08
C THR A 130 5.10 2.61 -21.39
N LYS A 131 4.65 1.35 -21.49
CA LYS A 131 4.83 0.54 -22.71
C LYS A 131 3.95 1.02 -23.88
N ASP A 132 2.93 1.83 -23.61
CA ASP A 132 2.07 2.47 -24.62
C ASP A 132 2.57 3.85 -25.08
N GLY A 133 3.75 4.29 -24.58
CA GLY A 133 4.44 5.52 -25.02
C GLY A 133 4.08 6.77 -24.23
N ARG A 134 3.24 6.67 -23.17
CA ARG A 134 2.97 7.77 -22.24
C ARG A 134 4.01 7.81 -21.11
N ILE A 135 3.87 8.77 -20.23
CA ILE A 135 4.69 8.89 -19.01
C ILE A 135 3.77 8.79 -17.81
N LEU A 136 4.01 7.80 -16.96
CA LEU A 136 3.40 7.70 -15.63
C LEU A 136 4.23 8.53 -14.65
N THR A 137 3.58 9.40 -13.91
CA THR A 137 4.18 10.12 -12.79
C THR A 137 3.77 9.46 -11.48
N ILE A 138 4.74 9.25 -10.58
CA ILE A 138 4.51 8.72 -9.23
C ILE A 138 5.03 9.75 -8.25
N THR A 139 4.12 10.31 -7.45
CA THR A 139 4.44 11.30 -6.43
C THR A 139 4.32 10.67 -5.05
N GLY A 140 5.38 10.80 -4.23
CA GLY A 140 5.35 10.38 -2.82
C GLY A 140 4.48 11.30 -1.98
N THR A 141 3.64 10.72 -1.13
CA THR A 141 2.77 11.48 -0.22
C THR A 141 3.15 11.22 1.23
N PRO A 142 2.96 12.21 2.13
CA PRO A 142 3.26 12.03 3.53
C PRO A 142 2.29 11.04 4.18
N CYS A 143 2.82 10.23 5.10
CA CYS A 143 2.05 9.33 5.96
C CYS A 143 2.39 9.59 7.42
N ARG A 144 1.46 9.26 8.32
CA ARG A 144 1.67 9.19 9.75
C ARG A 144 1.18 7.83 10.25
N HIS A 145 2.13 6.94 10.52
CA HIS A 145 1.86 5.56 10.90
C HIS A 145 1.67 5.43 12.41
N GLY A 146 0.54 5.91 12.91
CA GLY A 146 0.18 5.90 14.31
C GLY A 146 -0.16 7.28 14.89
N PRO A 147 -0.25 7.41 16.22
CA PRO A 147 -0.63 8.64 16.88
C PRO A 147 0.44 9.73 16.74
N ALA A 148 0.04 10.98 16.89
CA ALA A 148 0.97 12.11 16.92
C ALA A 148 2.02 11.93 18.02
N GLY A 149 3.29 11.99 17.66
CA GLY A 149 4.42 11.75 18.58
C GLY A 149 4.72 10.28 18.89
N GLY A 150 3.95 9.35 18.32
CA GLY A 150 4.15 7.89 18.45
C GLY A 150 4.24 7.17 17.11
N ASP A 151 4.64 7.88 16.06
CA ASP A 151 4.81 7.38 14.70
C ASP A 151 5.78 6.18 14.66
N ARG A 152 5.43 5.18 13.87
CA ARG A 152 6.17 3.91 13.72
C ARG A 152 7.22 3.91 12.60
N GLY A 153 7.68 5.05 12.22
CA GLY A 153 8.77 5.23 11.26
C GLY A 153 8.30 5.79 9.91
N PRO A 154 9.25 6.04 9.00
CA PRO A 154 8.94 6.67 7.73
C PRO A 154 8.12 5.74 6.84
N VAL A 155 6.95 6.21 6.45
CA VAL A 155 6.03 5.58 5.48
C VAL A 155 5.73 6.58 4.39
N THR A 156 5.54 6.13 3.16
CA THR A 156 5.09 6.93 2.01
C THR A 156 3.83 6.33 1.40
N GLY A 157 2.89 7.17 1.07
CA GLY A 157 1.85 6.84 0.09
C GLY A 157 2.29 7.28 -1.31
N PHE A 158 1.43 7.03 -2.31
CA PHE A 158 1.73 7.34 -3.70
C PHE A 158 0.52 7.93 -4.40
N VAL A 159 0.74 8.96 -5.23
CA VAL A 159 -0.24 9.40 -6.22
C VAL A 159 0.30 9.12 -7.61
N LEU A 160 -0.50 8.41 -8.41
CA LEU A 160 -0.20 8.05 -9.78
C LEU A 160 -1.06 8.89 -10.73
N ASN A 161 -0.42 9.51 -11.74
CA ASN A 161 -1.09 10.21 -12.83
C ASN A 161 -0.35 9.94 -14.14
N PHE A 162 -1.00 10.08 -15.28
CA PHE A 162 -0.25 10.33 -16.50
C PHE A 162 0.19 11.80 -16.54
N LYS A 163 1.42 12.05 -17.02
CA LYS A 163 2.03 13.38 -17.01
C LYS A 163 1.14 14.44 -17.67
N GLU A 164 0.45 14.07 -18.74
CA GLU A 164 -0.42 14.96 -19.51
C GLU A 164 -1.87 15.00 -18.97
N GLU A 165 -2.20 14.14 -18.00
CA GLU A 165 -3.54 14.01 -17.42
C GLU A 165 -3.45 14.06 -15.90
N THR A 166 -3.77 15.20 -15.31
CA THR A 166 -3.69 15.39 -13.85
C THR A 166 -5.01 15.17 -13.13
N LYS A 167 -6.06 14.75 -13.85
CA LYS A 167 -7.39 14.45 -13.30
C LYS A 167 -7.54 12.96 -13.00
N ASP A 168 -8.40 12.68 -12.02
CA ASP A 168 -8.77 11.32 -11.62
C ASP A 168 -7.56 10.43 -11.27
N GLY A 169 -6.56 10.96 -10.59
CA GLY A 169 -5.38 10.22 -10.15
C GLY A 169 -5.72 9.02 -9.27
N ILE A 170 -4.78 8.09 -9.13
CA ILE A 170 -4.87 6.96 -8.21
C ILE A 170 -4.05 7.30 -6.96
N TYR A 171 -4.69 7.30 -5.79
CA TYR A 171 -4.00 7.48 -4.51
C TYR A 171 -3.90 6.14 -3.77
N ILE A 172 -2.68 5.73 -3.45
CA ILE A 172 -2.36 4.57 -2.60
C ILE A 172 -1.91 5.13 -1.27
N THR A 173 -2.68 4.89 -0.20
CA THR A 173 -2.44 5.60 1.07
C THR A 173 -1.18 5.14 1.79
N GLY A 174 -0.77 3.87 1.64
CA GLY A 174 0.16 3.25 2.57
C GLY A 174 -0.42 3.23 4.00
N ASP A 175 0.41 2.83 4.95
CA ASP A 175 0.02 2.83 6.37
C ASP A 175 0.02 4.24 6.92
N THR A 176 -1.15 4.79 7.09
CA THR A 176 -1.35 6.11 7.69
C THR A 176 -2.65 6.16 8.49
N VAL A 177 -2.72 6.98 9.52
CA VAL A 177 -3.96 7.42 10.14
C VAL A 177 -4.46 8.67 9.42
N TRP A 178 -5.70 9.09 9.70
CA TRP A 178 -6.20 10.38 9.22
C TRP A 178 -5.48 11.53 9.92
N TYR A 179 -4.92 12.45 9.13
CA TYR A 179 -4.28 13.67 9.63
C TYR A 179 -4.14 14.71 8.50
N GLU A 180 -3.59 15.88 8.81
CA GLU A 180 -3.42 17.00 7.86
C GLU A 180 -2.65 16.64 6.58
N GLY A 181 -1.78 15.63 6.61
CA GLY A 181 -1.06 15.16 5.41
C GLY A 181 -1.97 14.54 4.38
N VAL A 182 -3.01 13.79 4.81
CA VAL A 182 -4.02 13.21 3.92
C VAL A 182 -4.90 14.33 3.33
N GLU A 183 -5.26 15.32 4.13
CA GLU A 183 -6.01 16.50 3.65
C GLU A 183 -5.21 17.28 2.60
N GLU A 184 -3.88 17.37 2.77
CA GLU A 184 -3.00 18.03 1.80
C GLU A 184 -2.95 17.29 0.45
N VAL A 185 -3.05 15.95 0.44
CA VAL A 185 -3.22 15.20 -0.82
C VAL A 185 -4.48 15.67 -1.55
N GLY A 186 -5.61 15.83 -0.83
CA GLY A 186 -6.86 16.32 -1.42
C GLY A 186 -6.81 17.77 -1.92
N ARG A 187 -5.92 18.59 -1.35
CA ARG A 187 -5.69 19.95 -1.85
C ARG A 187 -4.83 20.00 -3.11
N ARG A 188 -3.94 19.02 -3.30
CA ARG A 188 -2.96 18.99 -4.41
C ARG A 188 -3.40 18.22 -5.62
N PHE A 189 -4.22 17.19 -5.43
CA PHE A 189 -4.54 16.23 -6.47
C PHE A 189 -6.04 16.03 -6.61
N ASP A 190 -6.48 15.88 -7.85
CA ASP A 190 -7.80 15.41 -8.20
C ASP A 190 -7.74 13.87 -8.28
N ILE A 191 -8.32 13.19 -7.31
CA ILE A 191 -8.23 11.73 -7.13
C ILE A 191 -9.55 11.08 -7.53
N GLY A 192 -9.49 10.12 -8.44
CA GLY A 192 -10.62 9.32 -8.89
C GLY A 192 -10.67 7.90 -8.31
N LEU A 193 -9.54 7.39 -7.78
CA LEU A 193 -9.47 6.08 -7.14
C LEU A 193 -8.53 6.14 -5.92
N VAL A 194 -8.99 5.61 -4.79
CA VAL A 194 -8.15 5.45 -3.60
C VAL A 194 -7.98 3.97 -3.29
N LEU A 195 -6.74 3.47 -3.29
CA LEU A 195 -6.37 2.21 -2.66
C LEU A 195 -6.08 2.51 -1.18
N LEU A 196 -7.05 2.20 -0.34
CA LEU A 196 -7.11 2.66 1.03
C LEU A 196 -6.67 1.56 2.00
N PHE A 197 -5.54 1.75 2.67
CA PHE A 197 -5.06 0.85 3.72
C PHE A 197 -5.83 1.15 5.01
N ILE A 198 -6.76 0.24 5.33
CA ILE A 198 -7.73 0.36 6.40
C ILE A 198 -7.68 -0.94 7.23
N GLY A 199 -8.05 -0.93 8.45
CA GLY A 199 -8.03 -2.14 9.29
C GLY A 199 -7.79 -1.79 10.75
N ALA A 200 -7.49 -0.51 11.01
CA ALA A 200 -7.23 -0.01 12.35
C ALA A 200 -6.26 -0.93 13.10
N ALA A 201 -5.09 -1.19 12.49
CA ALA A 201 -4.06 -2.06 13.04
C ALA A 201 -3.69 -1.62 14.46
N ARG A 202 -3.64 -2.57 15.39
CA ARG A 202 -3.35 -2.32 16.81
C ARG A 202 -2.33 -3.29 17.35
N LEU A 203 -1.40 -2.77 18.13
CA LEU A 203 -0.44 -3.57 18.87
C LEU A 203 -0.51 -3.16 20.35
N ALA A 204 -0.55 -4.13 21.25
CA ALA A 204 -0.67 -3.86 22.69
C ALA A 204 0.42 -2.92 23.22
N ILE A 205 1.61 -2.95 22.64
CA ILE A 205 2.73 -2.07 22.99
C ILE A 205 2.48 -0.59 22.66
N VAL A 206 1.56 -0.30 21.72
CA VAL A 206 1.18 1.07 21.35
C VAL A 206 0.08 1.62 22.23
N GLY A 207 -0.60 0.77 23.00
CA GLY A 207 -1.75 1.13 23.80
C GLY A 207 -3.06 1.15 23.00
N PRO A 208 -3.99 2.09 23.29
CA PRO A 208 -5.31 2.11 22.66
C PRO A 208 -5.32 2.66 21.24
N ASP A 209 -4.23 3.28 20.82
CA ASP A 209 -4.15 3.94 19.53
C ASP A 209 -4.05 2.92 18.37
N HIS A 210 -4.49 3.34 17.20
CA HIS A 210 -4.37 2.58 15.95
C HIS A 210 -3.22 3.11 15.09
N LEU A 211 -2.70 2.23 14.23
CA LEU A 211 -1.53 2.48 13.40
C LEU A 211 -1.91 2.78 11.94
N THR A 212 -3.06 2.26 11.49
CA THR A 212 -3.64 2.51 10.17
C THR A 212 -5.04 3.10 10.32
N MET A 213 -5.63 3.61 9.25
CA MET A 213 -6.95 4.25 9.31
C MET A 213 -8.03 3.33 9.88
N THR A 214 -8.90 3.91 10.71
CA THR A 214 -10.16 3.30 11.10
C THR A 214 -11.19 3.44 9.97
N VAL A 215 -12.32 2.71 10.09
CA VAL A 215 -13.42 2.84 9.13
C VAL A 215 -14.02 4.24 9.17
N GLU A 216 -14.14 4.87 10.34
CA GLU A 216 -14.62 6.26 10.46
C GLU A 216 -13.66 7.25 9.77
N GLU A 217 -12.37 7.02 9.86
CA GLU A 217 -11.36 7.82 9.17
C GLU A 217 -11.45 7.63 7.65
N SER A 218 -11.72 6.41 7.18
CA SER A 218 -11.91 6.11 5.76
C SER A 218 -13.14 6.82 5.17
N ILE A 219 -14.19 7.02 5.97
CA ILE A 219 -15.37 7.85 5.58
C ILE A 219 -14.95 9.31 5.35
N LYS A 220 -14.00 9.83 6.15
CA LYS A 220 -13.47 11.18 5.90
C LYS A 220 -12.69 11.23 4.58
N VAL A 221 -11.90 10.19 4.27
CA VAL A 221 -11.20 10.06 2.98
C VAL A 221 -12.20 10.06 1.82
N ALA A 222 -13.26 9.24 1.91
CA ALA A 222 -14.30 9.17 0.88
C ALA A 222 -15.03 10.52 0.66
N ARG A 223 -15.21 11.29 1.72
CA ARG A 223 -15.80 12.64 1.63
C ARG A 223 -14.83 13.68 1.08
N LEU A 224 -13.55 13.59 1.44
CA LEU A 224 -12.51 14.50 0.95
C LEU A 224 -12.36 14.37 -0.57
N PHE A 225 -12.31 13.14 -1.09
CA PHE A 225 -12.22 12.87 -2.52
C PHE A 225 -13.61 12.59 -3.11
N GLY A 226 -14.50 13.59 -3.06
CA GLY A 226 -15.96 13.52 -3.26
C GLY A 226 -16.49 12.63 -4.39
N HIS A 227 -15.71 12.30 -5.43
CA HIS A 227 -16.12 11.43 -6.54
C HIS A 227 -15.29 10.14 -6.66
N ALA A 228 -14.19 10.00 -5.88
CA ALA A 228 -13.29 8.86 -6.02
C ALA A 228 -13.95 7.53 -5.61
N VAL A 229 -13.65 6.48 -6.31
CA VAL A 229 -13.90 5.10 -5.89
C VAL A 229 -12.95 4.76 -4.74
N ILE A 230 -13.44 4.06 -3.73
CA ILE A 230 -12.64 3.61 -2.59
C ILE A 230 -12.47 2.09 -2.68
N THR A 231 -11.25 1.65 -2.79
CA THR A 231 -10.88 0.23 -2.79
C THR A 231 -10.11 -0.11 -1.53
N PRO A 232 -10.73 -0.80 -0.55
CA PRO A 232 -10.07 -1.17 0.69
C PRO A 232 -8.96 -2.21 0.48
N LEU A 233 -7.84 -1.98 1.14
CA LEU A 233 -6.71 -2.90 1.30
C LEU A 233 -6.29 -2.92 2.78
N HIS A 234 -5.45 -3.88 3.16
CA HIS A 234 -4.80 -3.94 4.49
C HIS A 234 -5.79 -3.95 5.66
N PHE A 235 -6.89 -4.73 5.54
CA PHE A 235 -7.94 -4.85 6.55
C PHE A 235 -8.21 -6.30 6.97
N GLU A 236 -7.56 -7.26 6.33
CA GLU A 236 -7.69 -8.69 6.62
C GLU A 236 -6.35 -9.40 6.51
N GLY A 237 -6.29 -10.64 6.97
CA GLY A 237 -5.12 -11.50 6.81
C GLY A 237 -4.11 -11.43 7.94
N TRP A 238 -4.25 -10.52 8.89
CA TRP A 238 -3.40 -10.41 10.07
C TRP A 238 -4.22 -10.27 11.37
N GLU A 239 -3.74 -10.88 12.46
CA GLU A 239 -4.45 -10.90 13.74
C GLU A 239 -4.58 -9.51 14.40
N HIS A 240 -3.66 -8.59 14.11
CA HIS A 240 -3.64 -7.26 14.72
C HIS A 240 -4.57 -6.24 14.06
N PHE A 241 -5.28 -6.60 12.99
CA PHE A 241 -6.35 -5.76 12.46
C PHE A 241 -7.59 -5.83 13.34
N SER A 242 -8.10 -4.67 13.73
CA SER A 242 -9.23 -4.57 14.65
C SER A 242 -10.56 -4.27 13.99
N GLN A 243 -10.55 -3.89 12.70
CA GLN A 243 -11.73 -3.60 11.89
C GLN A 243 -11.62 -4.31 10.55
N GLY A 244 -12.67 -5.01 10.14
CA GLY A 244 -12.66 -5.87 8.96
C GLY A 244 -13.83 -5.60 8.01
N TYR A 245 -14.08 -6.54 7.11
CA TYR A 245 -15.06 -6.44 6.02
C TYR A 245 -16.46 -6.02 6.50
N ASP A 246 -17.02 -6.70 7.49
CA ASP A 246 -18.39 -6.46 7.95
C ASP A 246 -18.57 -5.06 8.54
N GLU A 247 -17.54 -4.56 9.23
CA GLU A 247 -17.54 -3.22 9.80
C GLU A 247 -17.44 -2.15 8.70
N ILE A 248 -16.60 -2.35 7.70
CA ILE A 248 -16.49 -1.47 6.53
C ILE A 248 -17.85 -1.35 5.83
N ILE A 249 -18.50 -2.47 5.51
CA ILE A 249 -19.82 -2.46 4.86
C ILE A 249 -20.86 -1.74 5.73
N ARG A 250 -20.91 -2.03 7.01
CA ARG A 250 -21.86 -1.41 7.95
C ARG A 250 -21.72 0.12 7.98
N GLU A 251 -20.50 0.61 8.18
CA GLU A 251 -20.24 2.05 8.34
C GLU A 251 -20.41 2.81 7.01
N TYR A 252 -19.97 2.25 5.88
CA TYR A 252 -20.20 2.85 4.56
C TYR A 252 -21.70 2.90 4.19
N THR A 253 -22.46 1.87 4.58
CA THR A 253 -23.93 1.87 4.42
C THR A 253 -24.57 2.96 5.27
N ALA A 254 -24.19 3.05 6.55
CA ALA A 254 -24.70 4.08 7.46
C ALA A 254 -24.35 5.51 7.00
N ALA A 255 -23.18 5.68 6.40
CA ALA A 255 -22.74 6.96 5.84
C ALA A 255 -23.39 7.34 4.50
N GLY A 256 -24.12 6.41 3.85
CA GLY A 256 -24.69 6.61 2.51
C GLY A 256 -23.64 6.63 1.40
N LEU A 257 -22.53 5.90 1.58
CA LEU A 257 -21.36 5.89 0.68
C LEU A 257 -21.04 4.50 0.13
N LEU A 258 -21.95 3.54 0.29
CA LEU A 258 -21.72 2.15 -0.12
C LEU A 258 -21.45 2.02 -1.64
N ASP A 259 -22.07 2.85 -2.45
CA ASP A 259 -21.88 2.92 -3.91
C ASP A 259 -20.47 3.39 -4.33
N ARG A 260 -19.74 4.00 -3.38
CA ARG A 260 -18.34 4.42 -3.57
C ARG A 260 -17.33 3.33 -3.24
N LEU A 261 -17.76 2.27 -2.56
CA LEU A 261 -16.92 1.18 -2.09
C LEU A 261 -16.85 0.08 -3.15
N HIS A 262 -15.67 -0.15 -3.69
CA HIS A 262 -15.43 -1.18 -4.69
C HIS A 262 -14.32 -2.13 -4.23
N TRP A 263 -14.62 -3.42 -4.23
CA TRP A 263 -13.63 -4.45 -3.90
C TRP A 263 -12.85 -4.83 -5.16
N ALA A 264 -11.53 -4.75 -5.09
CA ALA A 264 -10.69 -5.25 -6.17
C ALA A 264 -10.90 -6.76 -6.34
N PRO A 265 -11.14 -7.27 -7.57
CA PRO A 265 -11.25 -8.70 -7.79
C PRO A 265 -9.93 -9.40 -7.48
N PRO A 266 -9.95 -10.67 -7.03
CA PRO A 266 -8.73 -11.42 -6.84
C PRO A 266 -8.00 -11.62 -8.18
N TYR A 267 -6.66 -11.55 -8.14
CA TYR A 267 -5.86 -11.86 -9.31
C TYR A 267 -5.96 -13.35 -9.65
N THR A 268 -6.10 -13.64 -10.93
CA THR A 268 -6.07 -15.00 -11.46
C THR A 268 -5.02 -15.05 -12.58
N PRO A 269 -3.95 -15.86 -12.44
CA PRO A 269 -2.94 -16.00 -13.48
C PRO A 269 -3.56 -16.45 -14.81
N GLU A 270 -3.10 -15.86 -15.91
CA GLU A 270 -3.43 -16.36 -17.25
C GLU A 270 -2.85 -17.78 -17.41
N LYS A 271 -3.63 -18.69 -18.03
CA LYS A 271 -3.24 -20.10 -18.26
C LYS A 271 -2.21 -20.24 -19.36
#